data_c9ab6b798e2beca3c4f00fffc62570ff
#
_entry.id   c9ab6b798e2beca3c4f00fffc62570ff
#
_cell.length_a   1.000
_cell.length_b   1.000
_cell.length_c   1.000
_cell.angle_alpha   90.00
_cell.angle_beta   90.00
_cell.angle_gamma   90.00
#
_symmetry.space_group_name_H-M   'P 1'
#
loop_
_entity.id
_entity.type
_entity.pdbx_description
1 polymer ?
#
loop_
_entity_poly.entity_id
_entity_poly.type
_entity_poly.pdbx_seq_one_letter_code
_entity_poly.pdbx_strand_id
1 'polypeptide(L)'
;MKKLLLAGIFCWQLLATAQPQPYKVIAYCTGNADSIKQYPIEKLTHIIYSFLHLKNDTLTFANEQQRNNLVQLVELKKTYPQLKVMVSLGGWGGCEPCSALFASPEHRNTFAQTTVDLFKEYQIDGLDLDWEYPAIEGYPGHAYDSSDRSNFTELVKVLRAKMGSNYLLSFAAGGFDNFLENSIDWDAVLPQVDFVNLMTYDLVSGYSTVTGHHTLLNDYIPKQQSTSRCVNWLLQHKAKPEQLIIGAAFYARVWEQVAPINNGLYQPGKFKQGVDYKQFDNFFTDSAGFNYHWDKKAQAPYRYSPAQQLFATFDDERSIKAKARFVQQKKLGGIMFWELSGDKKTDGLVDAISRHLN
;
A
#
# COMPACT_ATOMS: atom_id res chain seq x y z
N MET A 1 48.26 19.59 -58.62
CA MET A 1 47.71 18.42 -57.92
C MET A 1 47.35 18.83 -56.50
N LYS A 2 46.05 19.12 -56.23
CA LYS A 2 45.55 19.48 -54.89
C LYS A 2 44.95 18.21 -54.25
N LYS A 3 45.54 17.78 -53.13
CA LYS A 3 45.00 16.68 -52.33
C LYS A 3 43.90 17.26 -51.41
N LEU A 4 42.63 16.79 -51.58
CA LEU A 4 41.56 17.00 -50.63
C LEU A 4 41.71 15.97 -49.49
N LEU A 5 41.85 16.49 -48.27
CA LEU A 5 41.66 15.68 -47.04
C LEU A 5 40.16 15.71 -46.66
N LEU A 6 39.49 14.57 -46.74
CA LEU A 6 38.17 14.37 -46.12
C LEU A 6 38.39 14.06 -44.62
N ALA A 7 37.94 14.96 -43.73
CA ALA A 7 37.84 14.70 -42.31
C ALA A 7 36.48 14.06 -42.01
N GLY A 8 36.47 12.75 -41.68
CA GLY A 8 35.29 12.06 -41.25
C GLY A 8 34.94 12.46 -39.81
N ILE A 9 33.80 13.12 -39.63
CA ILE A 9 33.21 13.40 -38.31
C ILE A 9 32.52 12.13 -37.83
N PHE A 10 33.14 11.42 -36.86
CA PHE A 10 32.50 10.30 -36.14
C PHE A 10 31.60 10.89 -35.07
N CYS A 11 30.29 10.89 -35.32
CA CYS A 11 29.27 11.26 -34.33
C CYS A 11 29.08 10.07 -33.38
N TRP A 12 29.72 10.13 -32.21
CA TRP A 12 29.41 9.20 -31.13
C TRP A 12 28.03 9.54 -30.56
N GLN A 13 27.03 8.79 -30.94
CA GLN A 13 25.75 8.78 -30.20
C GLN A 13 25.97 8.18 -28.81
N LEU A 14 26.05 9.02 -27.80
CA LEU A 14 25.93 8.63 -26.41
C LEU A 14 24.53 8.03 -26.21
N LEU A 15 24.43 6.70 -26.23
CA LEU A 15 23.27 6.00 -25.68
C LEU A 15 23.24 6.33 -24.20
N ALA A 16 22.43 7.31 -23.82
CA ALA A 16 22.08 7.54 -22.43
C ALA A 16 21.33 6.28 -21.97
N THR A 17 22.03 5.40 -21.29
CA THR A 17 21.38 4.32 -20.54
C THR A 17 20.54 4.99 -19.48
N ALA A 18 19.20 4.97 -19.63
CA ALA A 18 18.30 5.42 -18.60
C ALA A 18 18.66 4.68 -17.31
N GLN A 19 19.07 5.42 -16.29
CA GLN A 19 19.26 4.80 -14.97
C GLN A 19 17.96 4.16 -14.54
N PRO A 20 17.97 2.93 -14.00
CA PRO A 20 16.76 2.31 -13.50
C PRO A 20 16.12 3.28 -12.49
N GLN A 21 14.83 3.54 -12.65
CA GLN A 21 14.09 4.33 -11.67
C GLN A 21 14.17 3.59 -10.32
N PRO A 22 14.55 4.28 -9.25
CA PRO A 22 14.64 3.64 -7.96
C PRO A 22 13.27 3.08 -7.55
N TYR A 23 13.26 1.91 -6.90
CA TYR A 23 12.03 1.33 -6.39
C TYR A 23 11.37 2.28 -5.39
N LYS A 24 10.03 2.33 -5.44
CA LYS A 24 9.28 3.11 -4.46
C LYS A 24 9.23 2.38 -3.13
N VAL A 25 9.50 3.10 -2.05
CA VAL A 25 9.30 2.69 -0.66
C VAL A 25 8.28 3.65 -0.08
N ILE A 26 7.03 3.18 0.06
CA ILE A 26 5.88 4.03 0.35
C ILE A 26 5.36 3.73 1.74
N ALA A 27 5.37 4.74 2.61
CA ALA A 27 4.85 4.65 3.97
C ALA A 27 3.45 5.25 4.06
N TYR A 28 2.44 4.48 4.43
CA TYR A 28 1.23 5.04 5.00
C TYR A 28 1.50 5.51 6.43
N CYS A 29 0.97 6.67 6.80
CA CYS A 29 1.24 7.31 8.09
C CYS A 29 -0.04 7.88 8.69
N THR A 30 -0.39 7.43 9.90
CA THR A 30 -1.50 7.97 10.69
C THR A 30 -1.03 8.82 11.88
N GLY A 31 0.25 8.77 12.22
CA GLY A 31 0.84 9.41 13.39
C GLY A 31 1.03 10.93 13.27
N ASN A 32 1.44 11.54 14.38
CA ASN A 32 1.88 12.93 14.37
C ASN A 32 3.30 13.07 13.78
N ALA A 33 3.59 14.25 13.22
CA ALA A 33 4.83 14.51 12.50
C ALA A 33 6.09 14.32 13.37
N ASP A 34 6.06 14.65 14.66
CA ASP A 34 7.21 14.50 15.55
C ASP A 34 7.54 13.02 15.81
N SER A 35 6.53 12.17 15.87
CA SER A 35 6.72 10.73 15.92
C SER A 35 7.30 10.19 14.61
N ILE A 36 6.76 10.63 13.47
CA ILE A 36 7.19 10.20 12.13
C ILE A 36 8.66 10.56 11.86
N LYS A 37 9.11 11.74 12.27
CA LYS A 37 10.52 12.18 12.14
C LYS A 37 11.55 11.27 12.85
N GLN A 38 11.11 10.39 13.72
CA GLN A 38 11.99 9.46 14.43
C GLN A 38 12.30 8.18 13.64
N TYR A 39 11.64 7.98 12.51
CA TYR A 39 11.87 6.86 11.59
C TYR A 39 12.89 7.23 10.51
N PRO A 40 13.48 6.26 9.80
CA PRO A 40 14.50 6.50 8.77
C PRO A 40 13.87 7.07 7.47
N ILE A 41 13.50 8.36 7.50
CA ILE A 41 12.79 9.07 6.41
C ILE A 41 13.63 9.08 5.12
N GLU A 42 14.95 9.10 5.23
CA GLU A 42 15.87 9.06 4.10
C GLU A 42 15.76 7.79 3.24
N LYS A 43 15.13 6.74 3.80
CA LYS A 43 14.86 5.45 3.12
C LYS A 43 13.50 5.39 2.44
N LEU A 44 12.66 6.40 2.66
CA LEU A 44 11.34 6.51 2.05
C LEU A 44 11.41 7.32 0.76
N THR A 45 10.61 6.93 -0.22
CA THR A 45 10.37 7.74 -1.43
C THR A 45 9.07 8.53 -1.33
N HIS A 46 8.08 7.96 -0.64
CA HIS A 46 6.76 8.57 -0.46
C HIS A 46 6.27 8.40 0.97
N ILE A 47 5.59 9.43 1.47
CA ILE A 47 4.73 9.37 2.63
C ILE A 47 3.30 9.63 2.15
N ILE A 48 2.36 8.75 2.48
CA ILE A 48 0.93 8.92 2.26
C ILE A 48 0.29 9.19 3.61
N TYR A 49 -0.03 10.47 3.88
CA TYR A 49 -0.64 10.87 5.14
C TYR A 49 -2.12 10.49 5.18
N SER A 50 -2.49 9.69 6.13
CA SER A 50 -3.76 8.99 6.26
C SER A 50 -4.50 9.36 7.55
N PHE A 51 -5.78 9.64 7.54
CA PHE A 51 -6.64 9.77 6.37
C PHE A 51 -7.33 11.13 6.40
N LEU A 52 -7.44 11.79 5.25
CA LEU A 52 -8.34 12.91 5.10
C LEU A 52 -9.75 12.35 4.82
N HIS A 53 -10.75 13.18 5.06
CA HIS A 53 -12.16 12.78 4.99
C HIS A 53 -12.95 13.65 4.01
N LEU A 54 -14.09 13.15 3.58
CA LEU A 54 -15.07 13.94 2.85
C LEU A 54 -15.93 14.76 3.81
N LYS A 55 -16.03 16.06 3.53
CA LYS A 55 -17.08 16.90 4.11
C LYS A 55 -17.84 17.50 2.93
N ASN A 56 -19.08 17.05 2.74
CA ASN A 56 -19.79 17.23 1.47
C ASN A 56 -18.93 16.64 0.34
N ASP A 57 -18.63 17.41 -0.71
CA ASP A 57 -17.82 17.03 -1.86
C ASP A 57 -16.38 17.58 -1.82
N THR A 58 -15.86 17.87 -0.63
CA THR A 58 -14.54 18.46 -0.43
C THR A 58 -13.68 17.58 0.45
N LEU A 59 -12.41 17.42 0.06
CA LEU A 59 -11.40 16.75 0.89
C LEU A 59 -10.98 17.65 2.05
N THR A 60 -11.14 17.17 3.29
CA THR A 60 -10.91 17.98 4.48
C THR A 60 -10.12 17.27 5.57
N PHE A 61 -9.53 18.05 6.46
CA PHE A 61 -8.93 17.58 7.70
C PHE A 61 -10.00 17.31 8.75
N ALA A 62 -9.81 16.28 9.57
CA ALA A 62 -10.67 16.00 10.71
C ALA A 62 -10.59 17.11 11.79
N ASN A 63 -9.42 17.73 11.95
CA ASN A 63 -9.15 18.76 12.93
C ASN A 63 -7.87 19.53 12.60
N GLU A 64 -7.64 20.61 13.38
CA GLU A 64 -6.45 21.47 13.28
C GLU A 64 -5.12 20.72 13.49
N GLN A 65 -5.09 19.75 14.41
CA GLN A 65 -3.89 18.97 14.66
C GLN A 65 -3.49 18.15 13.44
N GLN A 66 -4.45 17.56 12.74
CA GLN A 66 -4.19 16.80 11.50
C GLN A 66 -3.63 17.72 10.40
N ARG A 67 -4.17 18.94 10.26
CA ARG A 67 -3.64 19.94 9.34
C ARG A 67 -2.18 20.30 9.67
N ASN A 68 -1.92 20.60 10.94
CA ASN A 68 -0.57 20.95 11.40
C ASN A 68 0.44 19.80 11.20
N ASN A 69 0.03 18.57 11.40
CA ASN A 69 0.85 17.39 11.10
C ASN A 69 1.23 17.33 9.62
N LEU A 70 0.26 17.53 8.72
CA LEU A 70 0.56 17.53 7.27
C LEU A 70 1.57 18.62 6.91
N VAL A 71 1.37 19.84 7.40
CA VAL A 71 2.32 20.97 7.17
C VAL A 71 3.74 20.56 7.58
N GLN A 72 3.89 19.95 8.76
CA GLN A 72 5.19 19.50 9.24
C GLN A 72 5.77 18.34 8.43
N LEU A 73 4.94 17.45 7.88
CA LEU A 73 5.39 16.38 6.97
C LEU A 73 5.89 16.93 5.64
N VAL A 74 5.20 17.93 5.10
CA VAL A 74 5.63 18.61 3.87
C VAL A 74 6.96 19.34 4.08
N GLU A 75 7.21 19.92 5.27
CA GLU A 75 8.49 20.52 5.62
C GLU A 75 9.69 19.55 5.53
N LEU A 76 9.47 18.24 5.68
CA LEU A 76 10.52 17.22 5.51
C LEU A 76 11.16 17.27 4.12
N LYS A 77 10.43 17.73 3.10
CA LYS A 77 10.95 17.88 1.73
C LYS A 77 12.13 18.87 1.64
N LYS A 78 12.27 19.79 2.61
CA LYS A 78 13.44 20.70 2.69
C LYS A 78 14.71 19.93 3.01
N THR A 79 14.62 18.89 3.85
CA THR A 79 15.75 18.02 4.23
C THR A 79 15.92 16.86 3.25
N TYR A 80 14.80 16.34 2.71
CA TYR A 80 14.73 15.18 1.83
C TYR A 80 14.05 15.58 0.50
N PRO A 81 14.73 16.27 -0.45
CA PRO A 81 14.10 16.85 -1.65
C PRO A 81 13.46 15.83 -2.59
N GLN A 82 13.89 14.56 -2.54
CA GLN A 82 13.33 13.46 -3.34
C GLN A 82 12.02 12.91 -2.74
N LEU A 83 11.73 13.20 -1.46
CA LEU A 83 10.55 12.70 -0.76
C LEU A 83 9.28 13.31 -1.36
N LYS A 84 8.30 12.48 -1.65
CA LYS A 84 6.94 12.87 -2.02
C LYS A 84 6.02 12.75 -0.81
N VAL A 85 5.22 13.78 -0.56
CA VAL A 85 4.21 13.78 0.49
C VAL A 85 2.83 13.85 -0.15
N MET A 86 2.09 12.77 -0.04
CA MET A 86 0.73 12.62 -0.55
C MET A 86 -0.26 12.57 0.60
N VAL A 87 -1.53 12.76 0.29
CA VAL A 87 -2.64 12.53 1.24
C VAL A 87 -3.53 11.41 0.72
N SER A 88 -4.15 10.66 1.63
CA SER A 88 -5.12 9.63 1.27
C SER A 88 -6.52 9.99 1.76
N LEU A 89 -7.52 9.78 0.89
CA LEU A 89 -8.94 9.82 1.24
C LEU A 89 -9.40 8.41 1.60
N GLY A 90 -10.03 8.24 2.76
CA GLY A 90 -10.77 7.02 3.06
C GLY A 90 -10.17 6.17 4.16
N GLY A 91 -9.70 4.98 3.81
CA GLY A 91 -9.30 3.92 4.75
C GLY A 91 -10.49 3.15 5.30
N TRP A 92 -10.21 2.08 6.05
CA TRP A 92 -11.24 1.20 6.61
C TRP A 92 -12.22 1.96 7.51
N GLY A 93 -13.45 2.14 7.04
CA GLY A 93 -14.48 2.93 7.71
C GLY A 93 -14.45 4.44 7.40
N GLY A 94 -13.49 4.93 6.62
CA GLY A 94 -13.32 6.37 6.38
C GLY A 94 -14.04 6.94 5.15
N CYS A 95 -14.59 6.09 4.28
CA CYS A 95 -15.21 6.49 3.01
C CYS A 95 -16.73 6.20 2.97
N GLU A 96 -17.42 6.32 4.09
CA GLU A 96 -18.86 6.04 4.18
C GLU A 96 -19.69 6.74 3.10
N PRO A 97 -19.52 8.07 2.81
CA PRO A 97 -20.34 8.75 1.83
C PRO A 97 -19.87 8.58 0.38
N CYS A 98 -18.81 7.82 0.11
CA CYS A 98 -18.17 7.77 -1.21
C CYS A 98 -19.09 7.26 -2.31
N SER A 99 -19.86 6.19 -2.07
CA SER A 99 -20.79 5.61 -3.07
C SER A 99 -21.84 6.64 -3.50
N ALA A 100 -22.54 7.25 -2.52
CA ALA A 100 -23.58 8.24 -2.79
C ALA A 100 -23.00 9.53 -3.42
N LEU A 101 -21.86 10.00 -2.91
CA LEU A 101 -21.28 11.26 -3.33
C LEU A 101 -20.70 11.16 -4.74
N PHE A 102 -19.90 10.14 -5.01
CA PHE A 102 -19.26 10.00 -6.32
C PHE A 102 -20.17 9.45 -7.42
N ALA A 103 -21.43 9.14 -7.11
CA ALA A 103 -22.46 8.92 -8.13
C ALA A 103 -22.74 10.21 -8.95
N SER A 104 -22.59 11.41 -8.35
CA SER A 104 -22.82 12.68 -9.02
C SER A 104 -21.61 13.18 -9.80
N PRO A 105 -21.75 13.51 -11.11
CA PRO A 105 -20.70 14.16 -11.89
C PRO A 105 -20.30 15.53 -11.33
N GLU A 106 -21.25 16.28 -10.75
CA GLU A 106 -21.01 17.58 -10.14
C GLU A 106 -20.10 17.43 -8.93
N HIS A 107 -20.43 16.52 -8.00
CA HIS A 107 -19.61 16.28 -6.82
C HIS A 107 -18.21 15.78 -7.18
N ARG A 108 -18.05 14.89 -8.20
CA ARG A 108 -16.72 14.48 -8.68
C ARG A 108 -15.90 15.68 -9.18
N ASN A 109 -16.52 16.62 -9.92
CA ASN A 109 -15.84 17.82 -10.41
C ASN A 109 -15.43 18.77 -9.27
N THR A 110 -16.31 19.00 -8.31
CA THR A 110 -16.02 19.84 -7.13
C THR A 110 -14.92 19.21 -6.30
N PHE A 111 -15.01 17.91 -6.02
CA PHE A 111 -13.97 17.17 -5.30
C PHE A 111 -12.61 17.30 -5.98
N ALA A 112 -12.54 17.08 -7.29
CA ALA A 112 -11.28 17.16 -8.02
C ALA A 112 -10.70 18.59 -8.02
N GLN A 113 -11.54 19.61 -8.15
CA GLN A 113 -11.10 21.00 -8.11
C GLN A 113 -10.56 21.38 -6.72
N THR A 114 -11.33 21.11 -5.67
CA THR A 114 -10.95 21.44 -4.28
C THR A 114 -9.72 20.66 -3.83
N THR A 115 -9.54 19.42 -4.32
CA THR A 115 -8.33 18.63 -4.08
C THR A 115 -7.08 19.30 -4.69
N VAL A 116 -7.14 19.78 -5.93
CA VAL A 116 -6.02 20.52 -6.55
C VAL A 116 -5.73 21.82 -5.83
N ASP A 117 -6.76 22.52 -5.35
CA ASP A 117 -6.56 23.76 -4.59
C ASP A 117 -5.89 23.48 -3.23
N LEU A 118 -6.28 22.39 -2.55
CA LEU A 118 -5.60 21.89 -1.35
C LEU A 118 -4.12 21.59 -1.62
N PHE A 119 -3.79 20.97 -2.76
CA PHE A 119 -2.40 20.65 -3.11
C PHE A 119 -1.54 21.89 -3.27
N LYS A 120 -2.07 22.95 -3.90
CA LYS A 120 -1.37 24.22 -4.06
C LYS A 120 -1.16 24.91 -2.70
N GLU A 121 -2.20 24.92 -1.85
CA GLU A 121 -2.15 25.55 -0.54
C GLU A 121 -1.10 24.91 0.36
N TYR A 122 -1.06 23.56 0.42
CA TYR A 122 -0.20 22.82 1.33
C TYR A 122 1.06 22.23 0.66
N GLN A 123 1.28 22.47 -0.63
CA GLN A 123 2.44 21.93 -1.40
C GLN A 123 2.50 20.40 -1.37
N ILE A 124 1.34 19.76 -1.47
CA ILE A 124 1.17 18.30 -1.50
C ILE A 124 1.54 17.79 -2.89
N ASP A 125 2.15 16.59 -2.96
CA ASP A 125 2.60 15.99 -4.22
C ASP A 125 1.54 15.14 -4.91
N GLY A 126 0.45 14.74 -4.24
CA GLY A 126 -0.58 13.90 -4.84
C GLY A 126 -1.67 13.39 -3.92
N LEU A 127 -2.61 12.67 -4.52
CA LEU A 127 -3.73 12.00 -3.87
C LEU A 127 -3.60 10.49 -3.99
N ASP A 128 -3.93 9.80 -2.92
CA ASP A 128 -4.23 8.39 -2.88
C ASP A 128 -5.71 8.18 -2.54
N LEU A 129 -6.40 7.30 -3.26
CA LEU A 129 -7.80 6.98 -2.99
C LEU A 129 -7.88 5.62 -2.28
N ASP A 130 -8.28 5.62 -1.03
CA ASP A 130 -8.44 4.40 -0.24
C ASP A 130 -9.93 4.15 0.06
N TRP A 131 -10.70 3.93 -1.00
CA TRP A 131 -12.12 3.60 -0.91
C TRP A 131 -12.30 2.08 -0.80
N GLU A 132 -12.73 1.63 0.37
CA GLU A 132 -12.86 0.21 0.72
C GLU A 132 -14.33 -0.21 0.90
N TYR A 133 -15.08 -0.59 -0.17
CA TYR A 133 -14.60 -0.72 -1.56
C TYR A 133 -15.64 -0.22 -2.56
N PRO A 134 -15.27 0.26 -3.76
CA PRO A 134 -16.22 0.52 -4.84
C PRO A 134 -16.89 -0.79 -5.28
N ALA A 135 -18.20 -0.77 -5.48
CA ALA A 135 -19.03 -1.81 -6.09
C ALA A 135 -19.12 -3.17 -5.36
N ILE A 136 -18.39 -3.36 -4.27
CA ILE A 136 -18.43 -4.58 -3.45
C ILE A 136 -18.53 -4.23 -1.97
N GLU A 137 -18.97 -5.21 -1.16
CA GLU A 137 -19.01 -5.04 0.29
C GLU A 137 -17.61 -4.76 0.85
N GLY A 138 -17.50 -3.73 1.69
CA GLY A 138 -16.30 -3.31 2.41
C GLY A 138 -16.55 -3.22 3.90
N TYR A 139 -16.34 -2.00 4.48
CA TYR A 139 -16.61 -1.79 5.90
C TYR A 139 -18.07 -2.09 6.26
N PRO A 140 -18.34 -2.86 7.33
CA PRO A 140 -19.69 -3.26 7.70
C PRO A 140 -20.64 -2.07 7.87
N GLY A 141 -21.74 -2.09 7.11
CA GLY A 141 -22.75 -1.03 7.12
C GLY A 141 -22.52 0.12 6.12
N HIS A 142 -21.40 0.19 5.42
CA HIS A 142 -21.21 1.14 4.34
C HIS A 142 -22.03 0.75 3.12
N ALA A 143 -22.65 1.76 2.49
CA ALA A 143 -23.34 1.57 1.23
C ALA A 143 -22.35 1.33 0.08
N TYR A 144 -22.71 0.43 -0.81
CA TYR A 144 -22.04 0.18 -2.09
C TYR A 144 -23.07 -0.15 -3.17
N ASP A 145 -22.75 0.17 -4.40
CA ASP A 145 -23.62 -0.11 -5.56
C ASP A 145 -22.76 -0.55 -6.76
N SER A 146 -23.29 -1.40 -7.60
CA SER A 146 -22.58 -1.89 -8.80
C SER A 146 -22.11 -0.77 -9.72
N SER A 147 -22.78 0.38 -9.72
CA SER A 147 -22.39 1.59 -10.46
C SER A 147 -21.15 2.27 -9.90
N ASP A 148 -20.71 1.94 -8.67
CA ASP A 148 -19.49 2.51 -8.09
C ASP A 148 -18.25 2.19 -8.92
N ARG A 149 -18.22 1.04 -9.60
CA ARG A 149 -17.15 0.70 -10.54
C ARG A 149 -17.00 1.74 -11.67
N SER A 150 -18.10 2.16 -12.24
CA SER A 150 -18.10 3.22 -13.27
C SER A 150 -17.89 4.60 -12.65
N ASN A 151 -18.45 4.86 -11.49
CA ASN A 151 -18.30 6.13 -10.78
C ASN A 151 -16.85 6.35 -10.33
N PHE A 152 -16.16 5.30 -9.86
CA PHE A 152 -14.74 5.37 -9.53
C PHE A 152 -13.90 5.66 -10.80
N THR A 153 -14.22 5.02 -11.92
CA THR A 153 -13.55 5.28 -13.20
C THR A 153 -13.68 6.74 -13.61
N GLU A 154 -14.89 7.30 -13.55
CA GLU A 154 -15.12 8.71 -13.89
C GLU A 154 -14.48 9.66 -12.88
N LEU A 155 -14.47 9.33 -11.58
CA LEU A 155 -13.75 10.09 -10.56
C LEU A 155 -12.26 10.19 -10.90
N VAL A 156 -11.62 9.07 -11.20
CA VAL A 156 -10.18 9.02 -11.52
C VAL A 156 -9.87 9.81 -12.79
N LYS A 157 -10.73 9.74 -13.82
CA LYS A 157 -10.57 10.55 -15.04
C LYS A 157 -10.65 12.05 -14.76
N VAL A 158 -11.66 12.48 -13.97
CA VAL A 158 -11.83 13.89 -13.62
C VAL A 158 -10.68 14.38 -12.77
N LEU A 159 -10.22 13.59 -11.80
CA LEU A 159 -9.03 13.89 -11.00
C LEU A 159 -7.81 14.06 -11.89
N ARG A 160 -7.51 13.10 -12.77
CA ARG A 160 -6.36 13.19 -13.67
C ARG A 160 -6.45 14.42 -14.59
N ALA A 161 -7.62 14.73 -15.12
CA ALA A 161 -7.82 15.91 -15.97
C ALA A 161 -7.52 17.22 -15.22
N LYS A 162 -7.89 17.32 -13.94
CA LYS A 162 -7.65 18.51 -13.10
C LYS A 162 -6.20 18.59 -12.57
N MET A 163 -5.65 17.45 -12.17
CA MET A 163 -4.29 17.35 -11.62
C MET A 163 -3.21 17.47 -12.70
N GLY A 164 -3.51 17.12 -13.94
CA GLY A 164 -2.52 17.03 -15.02
C GLY A 164 -1.43 16.02 -14.68
N SER A 165 -0.22 16.24 -15.18
CA SER A 165 0.98 15.44 -14.89
C SER A 165 1.80 15.95 -13.69
N ASN A 166 1.38 17.05 -13.07
CA ASN A 166 2.15 17.71 -12.02
C ASN A 166 1.99 17.03 -10.65
N TYR A 167 0.89 16.30 -10.46
CA TYR A 167 0.56 15.65 -9.21
C TYR A 167 0.38 14.14 -9.39
N LEU A 168 0.82 13.40 -8.39
CA LEU A 168 0.67 11.94 -8.35
C LEU A 168 -0.77 11.56 -8.01
N LEU A 169 -1.28 10.55 -8.70
CA LEU A 169 -2.57 9.95 -8.42
C LEU A 169 -2.39 8.44 -8.26
N SER A 170 -2.76 7.91 -7.11
CA SER A 170 -2.76 6.49 -6.79
C SER A 170 -4.05 6.06 -6.12
N PHE A 171 -4.21 4.78 -5.95
CA PHE A 171 -5.27 4.24 -5.09
C PHE A 171 -4.81 2.95 -4.42
N ALA A 172 -5.40 2.64 -3.25
CA ALA A 172 -5.24 1.39 -2.56
C ALA A 172 -6.21 0.36 -3.13
N ALA A 173 -5.68 -0.77 -3.57
CA ALA A 173 -6.46 -1.84 -4.20
C ALA A 173 -6.48 -3.09 -3.31
N GLY A 174 -7.66 -3.66 -3.09
CA GLY A 174 -7.81 -4.94 -2.39
C GLY A 174 -7.04 -6.05 -3.08
N GLY A 175 -6.19 -6.78 -2.34
CA GLY A 175 -5.32 -7.84 -2.85
C GLY A 175 -6.02 -9.19 -3.07
N PHE A 176 -7.33 -9.23 -3.34
CA PHE A 176 -8.15 -10.43 -3.39
C PHE A 176 -9.08 -10.47 -4.61
N ASP A 177 -9.44 -11.69 -5.04
CA ASP A 177 -10.14 -11.96 -6.30
C ASP A 177 -11.41 -11.11 -6.47
N ASN A 178 -12.28 -11.01 -5.45
CA ASN A 178 -13.53 -10.28 -5.56
C ASN A 178 -13.32 -8.79 -5.91
N PHE A 179 -12.29 -8.15 -5.31
CA PHE A 179 -11.93 -6.78 -5.66
C PHE A 179 -11.39 -6.69 -7.08
N LEU A 180 -10.46 -7.56 -7.44
CA LEU A 180 -9.82 -7.56 -8.75
C LEU A 180 -10.82 -7.70 -9.89
N GLU A 181 -11.82 -8.57 -9.72
CA GLU A 181 -12.81 -8.90 -10.76
C GLU A 181 -13.95 -7.88 -10.82
N ASN A 182 -14.40 -7.35 -9.68
CA ASN A 182 -15.68 -6.64 -9.61
C ASN A 182 -15.59 -5.16 -9.27
N SER A 183 -14.53 -4.70 -8.58
CA SER A 183 -14.49 -3.35 -8.03
C SER A 183 -14.03 -2.29 -9.04
N ILE A 184 -13.08 -2.59 -9.89
CA ILE A 184 -12.37 -1.62 -10.74
C ILE A 184 -12.48 -1.99 -12.23
N ASP A 185 -12.66 -0.98 -13.09
CA ASP A 185 -12.43 -1.08 -14.52
C ASP A 185 -10.95 -0.80 -14.81
N TRP A 186 -10.14 -1.86 -14.78
CA TRP A 186 -8.69 -1.77 -14.87
C TRP A 186 -8.20 -1.16 -16.19
N ASP A 187 -8.84 -1.50 -17.31
CA ASP A 187 -8.47 -0.97 -18.62
C ASP A 187 -8.65 0.57 -18.71
N ALA A 188 -9.66 1.10 -18.02
CA ALA A 188 -9.95 2.53 -18.00
C ALA A 188 -9.19 3.29 -16.92
N VAL A 189 -8.90 2.67 -15.78
CA VAL A 189 -8.29 3.33 -14.61
C VAL A 189 -6.75 3.34 -14.68
N LEU A 190 -6.11 2.22 -15.07
CA LEU A 190 -4.65 2.13 -15.11
C LEU A 190 -3.95 3.25 -15.91
N PRO A 191 -4.49 3.71 -17.08
CA PRO A 191 -3.89 4.82 -17.81
C PRO A 191 -3.94 6.17 -17.09
N GLN A 192 -4.78 6.31 -16.07
CA GLN A 192 -5.02 7.57 -15.35
C GLN A 192 -4.19 7.70 -14.08
N VAL A 193 -3.66 6.60 -13.54
CA VAL A 193 -2.94 6.59 -12.26
C VAL A 193 -1.45 6.37 -12.46
N ASP A 194 -0.65 6.92 -11.55
CA ASP A 194 0.81 6.76 -11.59
C ASP A 194 1.23 5.40 -11.02
N PHE A 195 0.55 4.91 -9.99
CA PHE A 195 0.76 3.60 -9.40
C PHE A 195 -0.46 3.13 -8.60
N VAL A 196 -0.47 1.84 -8.29
CA VAL A 196 -1.52 1.18 -7.51
C VAL A 196 -0.90 0.52 -6.29
N ASN A 197 -1.37 0.88 -5.11
CA ASN A 197 -0.96 0.31 -3.83
C ASN A 197 -1.77 -0.96 -3.54
N LEU A 198 -1.17 -2.13 -3.75
CA LEU A 198 -1.85 -3.41 -3.59
C LEU A 198 -1.86 -3.80 -2.10
N MET A 199 -3.02 -3.76 -1.46
CA MET A 199 -3.21 -4.21 -0.08
C MET A 199 -3.14 -5.74 0.01
N THR A 200 -1.94 -6.30 -0.23
CA THR A 200 -1.66 -7.73 -0.16
C THR A 200 -1.38 -8.18 1.27
N TYR A 201 -2.18 -7.67 2.17
CA TYR A 201 -2.30 -8.03 3.58
C TYR A 201 -3.78 -8.08 3.97
N ASP A 202 -4.09 -8.54 5.18
CA ASP A 202 -5.45 -8.85 5.64
C ASP A 202 -6.19 -9.86 4.73
N LEU A 203 -5.43 -10.65 3.94
CA LEU A 203 -5.97 -11.71 3.09
C LEU A 203 -6.64 -12.81 3.92
N VAL A 204 -6.26 -12.95 5.18
CA VAL A 204 -7.00 -13.57 6.28
C VAL A 204 -7.20 -12.48 7.32
N SER A 205 -8.40 -11.91 7.38
CA SER A 205 -8.69 -10.70 8.15
C SER A 205 -9.15 -11.01 9.58
N GLY A 206 -9.35 -9.97 10.39
CA GLY A 206 -9.94 -10.09 11.73
C GLY A 206 -11.38 -10.64 11.76
N TYR A 207 -12.05 -10.73 10.61
CA TYR A 207 -13.38 -11.37 10.48
C TYR A 207 -13.29 -12.87 10.18
N SER A 208 -12.09 -13.38 9.90
CA SER A 208 -11.88 -14.80 9.56
C SER A 208 -11.97 -15.68 10.80
N THR A 209 -12.76 -16.74 10.71
CA THR A 209 -12.95 -17.76 11.77
C THR A 209 -12.00 -18.93 11.65
N VAL A 210 -11.11 -18.89 10.62
CA VAL A 210 -10.06 -19.88 10.38
C VAL A 210 -8.74 -19.13 10.23
N THR A 211 -7.72 -19.60 10.92
CA THR A 211 -6.35 -19.04 10.84
C THR A 211 -5.74 -19.27 9.47
N GLY A 212 -4.78 -18.42 9.11
CA GLY A 212 -4.04 -18.52 7.85
C GLY A 212 -3.03 -17.39 7.73
N HIS A 213 -2.29 -17.37 6.65
CA HIS A 213 -1.37 -16.26 6.39
C HIS A 213 -2.13 -15.02 5.90
N HIS A 214 -2.01 -13.91 6.61
CA HIS A 214 -2.69 -12.66 6.21
C HIS A 214 -1.90 -11.85 5.18
N THR A 215 -0.60 -12.13 4.98
CA THR A 215 0.29 -11.34 4.12
C THR A 215 1.31 -12.20 3.36
N LEU A 216 0.87 -13.36 2.86
CA LEU A 216 1.73 -14.33 2.18
C LEU A 216 2.16 -13.87 0.79
N LEU A 217 3.36 -14.31 0.38
CA LEU A 217 3.85 -14.02 -0.96
C LEU A 217 3.21 -14.93 -2.01
N ASN A 218 3.17 -16.26 -1.77
CA ASN A 218 2.68 -17.24 -2.74
C ASN A 218 1.50 -18.04 -2.21
N ASP A 219 0.52 -18.31 -3.06
CA ASP A 219 -0.53 -19.28 -2.82
C ASP A 219 -0.07 -20.69 -3.20
N TYR A 220 -0.58 -21.69 -2.48
CA TYR A 220 -0.38 -23.11 -2.78
C TYR A 220 -1.58 -23.99 -2.42
N ILE A 221 -2.65 -23.35 -1.95
CA ILE A 221 -3.95 -23.98 -1.69
C ILE A 221 -4.95 -23.37 -2.67
N PRO A 222 -5.86 -24.17 -3.26
CA PRO A 222 -6.87 -23.66 -4.18
C PRO A 222 -7.67 -22.46 -3.57
N LYS A 223 -7.85 -21.40 -4.35
CA LYS A 223 -8.54 -20.16 -3.97
C LYS A 223 -7.86 -19.34 -2.85
N GLN A 224 -6.67 -19.69 -2.43
CA GLN A 224 -5.91 -18.90 -1.48
C GLN A 224 -5.51 -17.56 -2.12
N GLN A 225 -5.76 -16.46 -1.41
CA GLN A 225 -5.33 -15.15 -1.84
C GLN A 225 -3.85 -14.94 -1.48
N SER A 226 -3.08 -14.31 -2.37
CA SER A 226 -1.65 -14.06 -2.16
C SER A 226 -1.17 -12.85 -2.93
N THR A 227 -0.01 -12.31 -2.54
CA THR A 227 0.66 -11.23 -3.29
C THR A 227 0.93 -11.64 -4.75
N SER A 228 1.47 -12.84 -4.97
CA SER A 228 1.80 -13.30 -6.32
C SER A 228 0.56 -13.53 -7.20
N ARG A 229 -0.55 -14.00 -6.61
CA ARG A 229 -1.83 -14.17 -7.30
C ARG A 229 -2.39 -12.81 -7.77
N CYS A 230 -2.45 -11.84 -6.87
CA CYS A 230 -2.90 -10.48 -7.16
C CYS A 230 -2.05 -9.85 -8.29
N VAL A 231 -0.73 -9.86 -8.16
CA VAL A 231 0.18 -9.30 -9.16
C VAL A 231 0.05 -10.00 -10.52
N ASN A 232 0.04 -11.34 -10.55
CA ASN A 232 -0.08 -12.07 -11.80
C ASN A 232 -1.42 -11.81 -12.50
N TRP A 233 -2.51 -11.68 -11.74
CA TRP A 233 -3.82 -11.32 -12.29
C TRP A 233 -3.76 -9.94 -12.97
N LEU A 234 -3.21 -8.92 -12.29
CA LEU A 234 -3.09 -7.56 -12.85
C LEU A 234 -2.19 -7.49 -14.08
N LEU A 235 -1.07 -8.23 -14.08
CA LEU A 235 -0.18 -8.30 -15.25
C LEU A 235 -0.88 -8.93 -16.47
N GLN A 236 -1.77 -9.92 -16.27
CA GLN A 236 -2.61 -10.50 -17.32
C GLN A 236 -3.67 -9.51 -17.80
N HIS A 237 -4.05 -8.53 -16.97
CA HIS A 237 -5.01 -7.46 -17.29
C HIS A 237 -4.31 -6.12 -17.65
N LYS A 238 -3.16 -6.20 -18.31
CA LYS A 238 -2.42 -5.08 -18.93
C LYS A 238 -1.81 -4.05 -17.95
N ALA A 239 -1.79 -4.31 -16.67
CA ALA A 239 -1.06 -3.45 -15.74
C ALA A 239 0.43 -3.47 -16.08
N LYS A 240 1.06 -2.31 -16.08
CA LYS A 240 2.52 -2.23 -16.23
C LYS A 240 3.17 -2.62 -14.91
N PRO A 241 4.22 -3.48 -14.93
CA PRO A 241 4.86 -3.92 -13.69
C PRO A 241 5.28 -2.74 -12.77
N GLU A 242 5.83 -1.70 -13.34
CA GLU A 242 6.31 -0.52 -12.61
C GLU A 242 5.20 0.32 -11.95
N GLN A 243 3.93 0.09 -12.31
CA GLN A 243 2.77 0.71 -11.65
C GLN A 243 2.34 -0.06 -10.39
N LEU A 244 2.75 -1.31 -10.22
CA LEU A 244 2.28 -2.17 -9.13
C LEU A 244 3.20 -2.07 -7.92
N ILE A 245 2.65 -1.66 -6.79
CA ILE A 245 3.34 -1.55 -5.50
C ILE A 245 2.74 -2.59 -4.56
N ILE A 246 3.52 -3.58 -4.14
CA ILE A 246 3.00 -4.64 -3.26
C ILE A 246 2.97 -4.20 -1.80
N GLY A 247 2.04 -4.75 -1.02
CA GLY A 247 1.84 -4.43 0.39
C GLY A 247 2.68 -5.28 1.33
N ALA A 248 3.14 -4.64 2.40
CA ALA A 248 3.73 -5.28 3.58
C ALA A 248 2.96 -4.87 4.83
N ALA A 249 2.79 -5.80 5.76
CA ALA A 249 2.09 -5.57 7.02
C ALA A 249 3.10 -5.31 8.15
N PHE A 250 3.07 -4.12 8.73
CA PHE A 250 3.91 -3.79 9.87
C PHE A 250 3.21 -4.11 11.19
N TYR A 251 2.37 -5.15 11.15
CA TYR A 251 1.60 -5.67 12.26
C TYR A 251 1.32 -7.17 12.09
N ALA A 252 1.02 -7.83 13.20
CA ALA A 252 0.51 -9.20 13.23
C ALA A 252 -1.01 -9.20 13.43
N ARG A 253 -1.65 -10.23 12.92
CA ARG A 253 -3.00 -10.66 13.31
C ARG A 253 -2.90 -11.86 14.24
N VAL A 254 -3.60 -11.82 15.37
CA VAL A 254 -3.56 -12.86 16.41
C VAL A 254 -4.94 -13.46 16.61
N TRP A 255 -5.01 -14.80 16.62
CA TRP A 255 -6.22 -15.57 16.96
C TRP A 255 -5.98 -16.35 18.25
N GLU A 256 -7.04 -16.54 19.02
CA GLU A 256 -7.11 -17.36 20.22
C GLU A 256 -8.01 -18.58 20.02
N GLN A 257 -8.00 -19.53 20.97
CA GLN A 257 -8.75 -20.77 20.92
C GLN A 257 -8.37 -21.64 19.71
N VAL A 258 -7.11 -21.60 19.30
CA VAL A 258 -6.60 -22.32 18.13
C VAL A 258 -6.02 -23.66 18.56
N ALA A 259 -6.53 -24.75 18.01
CA ALA A 259 -6.04 -26.10 18.30
C ALA A 259 -4.57 -26.30 17.86
N PRO A 260 -3.78 -27.17 18.53
CA PRO A 260 -2.36 -27.38 18.23
C PRO A 260 -2.10 -28.21 16.96
N ILE A 261 -3.13 -28.45 16.16
CA ILE A 261 -3.03 -29.17 14.88
C ILE A 261 -2.32 -28.28 13.87
N ASN A 262 -1.35 -28.82 13.12
CA ASN A 262 -0.56 -28.07 12.14
C ASN A 262 0.05 -26.77 12.68
N ASN A 263 0.46 -26.77 13.96
CA ASN A 263 0.95 -25.58 14.67
C ASN A 263 -0.02 -24.38 14.58
N GLY A 264 -1.30 -24.65 14.66
CA GLY A 264 -2.36 -23.66 14.62
C GLY A 264 -2.68 -23.09 13.23
N LEU A 265 -1.98 -23.49 12.17
CA LEU A 265 -2.21 -23.00 10.81
C LEU A 265 -3.42 -23.73 10.17
N TYR A 266 -4.32 -22.96 9.56
CA TYR A 266 -5.59 -23.43 8.94
C TYR A 266 -6.52 -24.14 9.93
N GLN A 267 -6.59 -23.64 11.16
CA GLN A 267 -7.45 -24.15 12.21
C GLN A 267 -8.56 -23.15 12.53
N PRO A 268 -9.72 -23.63 13.00
CA PRO A 268 -10.71 -22.75 13.62
C PRO A 268 -10.08 -21.92 14.75
N GLY A 269 -10.48 -20.67 14.84
CA GLY A 269 -9.99 -19.75 15.86
C GLY A 269 -10.84 -18.49 15.92
N LYS A 270 -10.70 -17.73 16.99
CA LYS A 270 -11.36 -16.44 17.19
C LYS A 270 -10.32 -15.32 17.09
N PHE A 271 -10.57 -14.33 16.25
CA PHE A 271 -9.69 -13.15 16.20
C PHE A 271 -9.61 -12.49 17.57
N LYS A 272 -8.39 -12.21 18.01
CA LYS A 272 -8.10 -11.59 19.31
C LYS A 272 -7.72 -10.13 19.17
N GLN A 273 -6.67 -9.85 18.39
CA GLN A 273 -6.14 -8.49 18.24
C GLN A 273 -5.12 -8.36 17.11
N GLY A 274 -4.80 -7.12 16.73
CA GLY A 274 -3.58 -6.75 16.04
C GLY A 274 -2.44 -6.50 17.04
N VAL A 275 -1.19 -6.66 16.58
CA VAL A 275 0.02 -6.33 17.35
C VAL A 275 1.00 -5.65 16.40
N ASP A 276 1.41 -4.42 16.69
CA ASP A 276 2.40 -3.69 15.88
C ASP A 276 3.75 -4.39 15.86
N TYR A 277 4.49 -4.31 14.77
CA TYR A 277 5.81 -4.93 14.62
C TYR A 277 6.80 -4.48 15.73
N LYS A 278 6.76 -3.21 16.14
CA LYS A 278 7.58 -2.68 17.24
C LYS A 278 7.36 -3.39 18.58
N GLN A 279 6.24 -4.08 18.74
CA GLN A 279 5.87 -4.80 19.96
C GLN A 279 6.21 -6.30 19.92
N PHE A 280 6.71 -6.82 18.78
CA PHE A 280 6.92 -8.27 18.60
C PHE A 280 7.85 -8.87 19.62
N ASP A 281 8.95 -8.19 19.96
CA ASP A 281 9.94 -8.70 20.94
C ASP A 281 9.35 -8.84 22.35
N ASN A 282 8.35 -8.03 22.68
CA ASN A 282 7.65 -8.07 23.96
C ASN A 282 6.45 -9.02 23.97
N PHE A 283 5.77 -9.16 22.83
CA PHE A 283 4.55 -9.98 22.72
C PHE A 283 4.87 -11.45 22.43
N PHE A 284 5.80 -11.71 21.53
CA PHE A 284 6.15 -13.07 21.06
C PHE A 284 7.38 -13.62 21.79
N THR A 285 7.38 -13.59 23.13
CA THR A 285 8.50 -14.07 23.95
C THR A 285 8.51 -15.60 24.07
N ASP A 286 9.68 -16.16 24.36
CA ASP A 286 9.82 -17.60 24.66
C ASP A 286 9.03 -17.97 25.93
N SER A 287 8.98 -17.08 26.93
CA SER A 287 8.18 -17.26 28.14
C SER A 287 6.68 -17.32 27.86
N ALA A 288 6.20 -16.67 26.80
CA ALA A 288 4.83 -16.79 26.30
C ALA A 288 4.62 -18.05 25.46
N GLY A 289 5.63 -18.88 25.27
CA GLY A 289 5.59 -20.17 24.59
C GLY A 289 5.35 -20.09 23.09
N PHE A 290 5.65 -18.97 22.45
CA PHE A 290 5.51 -18.81 21.00
C PHE A 290 6.67 -19.47 20.25
N ASN A 291 6.37 -20.45 19.43
CA ASN A 291 7.29 -21.05 18.49
C ASN A 291 7.21 -20.36 17.12
N TYR A 292 8.35 -19.99 16.56
CA TYR A 292 8.45 -19.42 15.21
C TYR A 292 8.41 -20.51 14.15
N HIS A 293 7.62 -20.30 13.11
CA HIS A 293 7.50 -21.16 11.95
C HIS A 293 7.66 -20.36 10.66
N TRP A 294 8.24 -21.00 9.66
CA TRP A 294 8.35 -20.47 8.30
C TRP A 294 7.68 -21.40 7.31
N ASP A 295 6.63 -20.93 6.67
CA ASP A 295 6.00 -21.65 5.56
C ASP A 295 6.80 -21.40 4.27
N LYS A 296 7.55 -22.42 3.84
CA LYS A 296 8.41 -22.34 2.65
C LYS A 296 7.61 -22.16 1.35
N LYS A 297 6.38 -22.68 1.27
CA LYS A 297 5.53 -22.56 0.08
C LYS A 297 4.91 -21.16 0.03
N ALA A 298 4.31 -20.71 1.11
CA ALA A 298 3.75 -19.37 1.22
C ALA A 298 4.80 -18.26 1.22
N GLN A 299 6.07 -18.57 1.57
CA GLN A 299 7.11 -17.58 1.88
C GLN A 299 6.64 -16.59 2.95
N ALA A 300 6.04 -17.11 4.02
CA ALA A 300 5.44 -16.34 5.09
C ALA A 300 5.77 -16.90 6.48
N PRO A 301 6.05 -16.03 7.47
CA PRO A 301 6.23 -16.43 8.86
C PRO A 301 4.89 -16.55 9.59
N TYR A 302 4.89 -17.36 10.65
CA TYR A 302 3.82 -17.37 11.63
C TYR A 302 4.37 -17.85 12.98
N ARG A 303 3.66 -17.59 14.05
CA ARG A 303 3.97 -18.08 15.39
C ARG A 303 2.77 -18.79 15.99
N TYR A 304 3.06 -19.80 16.80
CA TYR A 304 2.05 -20.52 17.54
C TYR A 304 2.49 -20.79 18.98
N SER A 305 1.61 -20.53 19.94
CA SER A 305 1.79 -20.90 21.34
C SER A 305 0.80 -22.01 21.72
N PRO A 306 1.24 -23.29 21.83
CA PRO A 306 0.37 -24.38 22.22
C PRO A 306 -0.25 -24.22 23.61
N ALA A 307 0.50 -23.67 24.56
CA ALA A 307 0.06 -23.47 25.94
C ALA A 307 -1.06 -22.43 26.05
N GLN A 308 -1.00 -21.38 25.22
CA GLN A 308 -1.99 -20.31 25.20
C GLN A 308 -3.06 -20.49 24.10
N GLN A 309 -2.89 -21.48 23.21
CA GLN A 309 -3.71 -21.69 22.02
C GLN A 309 -3.81 -20.41 21.16
N LEU A 310 -2.68 -19.67 21.02
CA LEU A 310 -2.59 -18.46 20.23
C LEU A 310 -1.83 -18.71 18.93
N PHE A 311 -2.42 -18.24 17.82
CA PHE A 311 -1.80 -18.22 16.50
C PHE A 311 -1.59 -16.77 16.05
N ALA A 312 -0.42 -16.48 15.47
CA ALA A 312 -0.10 -15.16 14.93
C ALA A 312 0.51 -15.27 13.54
N THR A 313 0.10 -14.41 12.63
CA THR A 313 0.64 -14.27 11.27
C THR A 313 1.03 -12.83 11.01
N PHE A 314 2.14 -12.59 10.26
CA PHE A 314 2.77 -11.28 10.15
C PHE A 314 3.79 -11.23 8.99
N ASP A 315 4.35 -10.05 8.74
CA ASP A 315 5.62 -9.90 8.02
C ASP A 315 6.79 -9.75 9.00
N ASP A 316 7.95 -10.24 8.62
CA ASP A 316 9.24 -10.07 9.28
C ASP A 316 10.34 -9.77 8.24
N GLU A 317 11.60 -9.59 8.69
CA GLU A 317 12.72 -9.34 7.77
C GLU A 317 12.85 -10.43 6.68
N ARG A 318 12.56 -11.69 7.02
CA ARG A 318 12.66 -12.81 6.08
C ARG A 318 11.61 -12.74 4.98
N SER A 319 10.36 -12.43 5.33
CA SER A 319 9.29 -12.26 4.34
C SER A 319 9.46 -10.97 3.53
N ILE A 320 9.92 -9.89 4.13
CA ILE A 320 10.30 -8.66 3.44
C ILE A 320 11.39 -8.93 2.40
N LYS A 321 12.42 -9.70 2.75
CA LYS A 321 13.45 -10.12 1.78
C LYS A 321 12.86 -10.90 0.62
N ALA A 322 11.91 -11.81 0.88
CA ALA A 322 11.24 -12.57 -0.17
C ALA A 322 10.39 -11.65 -1.08
N LYS A 323 9.63 -10.72 -0.49
CA LYS A 323 8.83 -9.70 -1.20
C LYS A 323 9.73 -8.78 -2.05
N ALA A 324 10.85 -8.30 -1.51
CA ALA A 324 11.80 -7.46 -2.24
C ALA A 324 12.38 -8.19 -3.47
N ARG A 325 12.78 -9.45 -3.32
CA ARG A 325 13.21 -10.27 -4.45
C ARG A 325 12.13 -10.47 -5.51
N PHE A 326 10.88 -10.64 -5.08
CA PHE A 326 9.76 -10.77 -6.00
C PHE A 326 9.53 -9.47 -6.79
N VAL A 327 9.62 -8.31 -6.13
CA VAL A 327 9.55 -6.97 -6.77
C VAL A 327 10.63 -6.85 -7.83
N GLN A 328 11.87 -7.19 -7.50
CA GLN A 328 13.00 -7.13 -8.45
C GLN A 328 12.81 -8.09 -9.63
N GLN A 329 12.43 -9.34 -9.38
CA GLN A 329 12.23 -10.38 -10.41
C GLN A 329 11.08 -10.02 -11.38
N LYS A 330 10.00 -9.47 -10.86
CA LYS A 330 8.83 -9.04 -11.65
C LYS A 330 8.95 -7.63 -12.19
N LYS A 331 10.01 -6.87 -11.82
CA LYS A 331 10.24 -5.45 -12.16
C LYS A 331 9.07 -4.56 -11.71
N LEU A 332 8.51 -4.83 -10.53
CA LEU A 332 7.42 -4.05 -9.98
C LEU A 332 7.89 -2.66 -9.53
N GLY A 333 6.96 -1.76 -9.25
CA GLY A 333 7.26 -0.39 -8.87
C GLY A 333 7.85 -0.22 -7.47
N GLY A 334 7.61 -1.17 -6.55
CA GLY A 334 8.14 -1.08 -5.19
C GLY A 334 7.32 -1.80 -4.13
N ILE A 335 7.50 -1.36 -2.89
CA ILE A 335 6.80 -1.87 -1.70
C ILE A 335 6.15 -0.68 -0.98
N MET A 336 4.86 -0.82 -0.63
CA MET A 336 4.20 0.04 0.35
C MET A 336 3.91 -0.75 1.63
N PHE A 337 3.65 -0.05 2.73
CA PHE A 337 3.33 -0.73 3.97
C PHE A 337 2.32 0.03 4.83
N TRP A 338 1.49 -0.72 5.51
CA TRP A 338 0.59 -0.29 6.55
C TRP A 338 1.16 -0.71 7.91
N GLU A 339 1.55 0.17 8.83
CA GLU A 339 1.80 1.59 8.65
C GLU A 339 3.10 1.96 9.39
N LEU A 340 3.66 3.14 9.14
CA LEU A 340 4.98 3.53 9.63
C LEU A 340 5.09 3.53 11.16
N SER A 341 4.06 3.96 11.88
CA SER A 341 4.10 3.99 13.35
C SER A 341 4.08 2.60 13.99
N GLY A 342 3.76 1.56 13.24
CA GLY A 342 3.86 0.16 13.64
C GLY A 342 5.29 -0.39 13.64
N ASP A 343 6.24 0.25 12.95
CA ASP A 343 7.62 -0.20 12.83
C ASP A 343 8.48 0.10 14.08
N LYS A 344 9.65 -0.51 14.14
CA LYS A 344 10.76 -0.09 15.02
C LYS A 344 11.44 1.14 14.41
N LYS A 345 11.90 2.06 15.25
CA LYS A 345 12.57 3.29 14.80
C LYS A 345 13.95 3.02 14.20
N THR A 346 14.59 1.93 14.61
CA THR A 346 15.89 1.44 14.15
C THR A 346 15.82 -0.07 13.98
N ASP A 347 16.52 -0.62 13.01
CA ASP A 347 16.53 -2.05 12.68
C ASP A 347 15.11 -2.62 12.48
N GLY A 348 14.22 -1.80 11.90
CA GLY A 348 12.85 -2.15 11.61
C GLY A 348 12.66 -2.73 10.21
N LEU A 349 11.40 -2.87 9.81
CA LEU A 349 11.04 -3.38 8.49
C LEU A 349 11.31 -2.36 7.38
N VAL A 350 11.30 -1.05 7.66
CA VAL A 350 11.78 -0.02 6.72
C VAL A 350 13.24 -0.24 6.38
N ASP A 351 14.08 -0.53 7.39
CA ASP A 351 15.49 -0.85 7.20
C ASP A 351 15.66 -2.13 6.38
N ALA A 352 14.85 -3.16 6.63
CA ALA A 352 14.85 -4.40 5.87
C ALA A 352 14.43 -4.19 4.40
N ILE A 353 13.38 -3.38 4.13
CA ILE A 353 12.97 -3.02 2.77
C ILE A 353 14.12 -2.32 2.05
N SER A 354 14.69 -1.28 2.64
CA SER A 354 15.79 -0.53 2.05
C SER A 354 17.01 -1.41 1.74
N ARG A 355 17.34 -2.33 2.64
CA ARG A 355 18.49 -3.25 2.50
C ARG A 355 18.34 -4.28 1.39
N HIS A 356 17.11 -4.72 1.12
CA HIS A 356 16.84 -5.82 0.20
C HIS A 356 16.24 -5.40 -1.14
N LEU A 357 15.71 -4.18 -1.24
CA LEU A 357 15.06 -3.69 -2.47
C LEU A 357 16.02 -2.88 -3.34
N ASN A 358 17.01 -2.20 -2.75
CA ASN A 358 18.03 -1.36 -3.42
C ASN A 358 19.32 -2.11 -3.73
#